data_be9d40392e472302bede65aff22eda3f
#
_entry.id   be9d40392e472302bede65aff22eda3f
#
_cell.length_a   1.000
_cell.length_b   1.000
_cell.length_c   1.000
_cell.angle_alpha   90.00
_cell.angle_beta   90.00
_cell.angle_gamma   90.00
#
_symmetry.space_group_name_H-M   'P 1'
#
loop_
_entity.id
_entity.type
_entity.pdbx_description
1 polymer ?
#
loop_
_entity_poly.entity_id
_entity_poly.type
_entity_poly.pdbx_seq_one_letter_code
_entity_poly.pdbx_strand_id
1 'polypeptide(L)'
;MKLAVYYSGDFGSRVVGNLVNYSGFCISCADACTECRNVAPDLAKDIVALVEMPDPSTYGDFIDDVEPLLPQDIPKVDLVIVINIHPDILYGLLPKFKDAGVKAIIGGSESPKEMPLGQRRQVEEKAAELGMEAAFAKPFCALAPDPNKPIIAQFLKEARIGNPVIEFSVQGSREGKEVIMGANVVRSAPCGSTWFVAKKMLGLETDQPDLRERISEAH
;
A
#
# COMPACT_ATOMS: atom_id res chain seq x y z
N MET A 1 -8.24 -9.33 11.25
CA MET A 1 -7.45 -8.25 11.96
C MET A 1 -8.23 -6.97 11.84
N LYS A 2 -8.40 -6.18 12.94
CA LYS A 2 -9.07 -4.88 12.84
C LYS A 2 -8.10 -3.79 12.38
N LEU A 3 -8.53 -2.98 11.42
CA LEU A 3 -7.70 -1.99 10.75
C LEU A 3 -8.31 -0.59 10.86
N ALA A 4 -7.45 0.43 10.91
CA ALA A 4 -7.82 1.80 10.61
C ALA A 4 -6.88 2.34 9.53
N VAL A 5 -7.40 3.16 8.63
CA VAL A 5 -6.60 3.77 7.55
C VAL A 5 -6.69 5.28 7.69
N TYR A 6 -5.54 5.91 7.86
CA TYR A 6 -5.38 7.36 7.85
C TYR A 6 -4.68 7.72 6.53
N TYR A 7 -5.31 8.54 5.72
CA TYR A 7 -4.78 8.80 4.37
C TYR A 7 -5.02 10.26 3.95
N SER A 8 -4.24 10.68 2.98
CA SER A 8 -4.41 11.98 2.32
C SER A 8 -4.21 11.85 0.82
N GLY A 9 -5.01 12.63 0.09
CA GLY A 9 -4.89 12.82 -1.36
C GLY A 9 -5.25 11.59 -2.20
N ASP A 10 -5.06 11.74 -3.53
CA ASP A 10 -5.47 10.76 -4.53
C ASP A 10 -4.76 9.40 -4.39
N PHE A 11 -3.48 9.43 -4.02
CA PHE A 11 -2.74 8.20 -3.81
C PHE A 11 -3.31 7.39 -2.63
N GLY A 12 -3.63 8.09 -1.53
CA GLY A 12 -4.29 7.47 -0.37
C GLY A 12 -5.63 6.85 -0.75
N SER A 13 -6.45 7.58 -1.51
CA SER A 13 -7.75 7.10 -2.01
C SER A 13 -7.61 5.86 -2.91
N ARG A 14 -6.59 5.82 -3.78
CA ARG A 14 -6.30 4.63 -4.62
C ARG A 14 -5.92 3.42 -3.79
N VAL A 15 -5.08 3.60 -2.76
CA VAL A 15 -4.72 2.50 -1.86
C VAL A 15 -5.94 1.99 -1.11
N VAL A 16 -6.76 2.89 -0.56
CA VAL A 16 -8.03 2.51 0.08
C VAL A 16 -8.91 1.72 -0.88
N GLY A 17 -9.09 2.21 -2.11
CA GLY A 17 -9.87 1.53 -3.15
C GLY A 17 -9.38 0.11 -3.44
N ASN A 18 -8.05 -0.12 -3.48
CA ASN A 18 -7.49 -1.45 -3.63
C ASN A 18 -7.74 -2.33 -2.40
N LEU A 19 -7.61 -1.79 -1.18
CA LEU A 19 -7.83 -2.54 0.06
C LEU A 19 -9.27 -3.04 0.20
N VAL A 20 -10.25 -2.24 -0.23
CA VAL A 20 -11.67 -2.61 -0.16
C VAL A 20 -12.20 -3.20 -1.47
N ASN A 21 -11.32 -3.53 -2.39
CA ASN A 21 -11.68 -4.05 -3.71
C ASN A 21 -12.79 -3.24 -4.41
N TYR A 22 -12.69 -1.91 -4.33
CA TYR A 22 -13.70 -0.99 -4.87
C TYR A 22 -13.78 -1.06 -6.40
N SER A 23 -14.99 -1.06 -6.94
CA SER A 23 -15.24 -1.27 -8.38
C SER A 23 -14.56 -0.27 -9.31
N GLY A 24 -14.32 0.94 -8.85
CA GLY A 24 -13.69 2.00 -9.63
C GLY A 24 -12.19 2.14 -9.46
N PHE A 25 -11.51 1.32 -8.64
CA PHE A 25 -10.08 1.51 -8.39
C PHE A 25 -9.21 1.13 -9.61
N CYS A 26 -9.69 0.26 -10.47
CA CYS A 26 -9.01 -0.12 -11.71
C CYS A 26 -9.94 0.11 -12.91
N ILE A 27 -9.59 1.06 -13.76
CA ILE A 27 -10.35 1.44 -14.96
C ILE A 27 -9.82 0.82 -16.27
N SER A 28 -8.81 -0.05 -16.17
CA SER A 28 -8.05 -0.55 -17.32
C SER A 28 -8.84 -1.40 -18.29
N CYS A 29 -9.87 -2.08 -17.81
CA CYS A 29 -10.68 -3.00 -18.60
C CYS A 29 -12.12 -2.54 -18.71
N ALA A 30 -12.40 -1.26 -18.41
CA ALA A 30 -13.75 -0.69 -18.32
C ALA A 30 -14.66 -1.45 -17.34
N ASP A 31 -15.97 -1.20 -17.42
CA ASP A 31 -16.97 -1.74 -16.47
C ASP A 31 -17.11 -3.27 -16.50
N ALA A 32 -16.57 -3.92 -17.51
CA ALA A 32 -16.69 -5.37 -17.69
C ALA A 32 -15.61 -6.20 -16.98
N CYS A 33 -14.60 -5.57 -16.36
CA CYS A 33 -13.51 -6.32 -15.73
C CYS A 33 -13.91 -6.85 -14.36
N THR A 34 -14.23 -8.12 -14.29
CA THR A 34 -14.49 -8.84 -13.04
C THR A 34 -13.34 -9.77 -12.61
N GLU A 35 -12.45 -10.16 -13.53
CA GLU A 35 -11.44 -11.21 -13.29
C GLU A 35 -10.48 -10.88 -12.15
N CYS A 36 -9.80 -9.73 -12.19
CA CYS A 36 -8.85 -9.35 -11.15
C CYS A 36 -9.55 -9.15 -9.81
N ARG A 37 -10.76 -8.60 -9.85
CA ARG A 37 -11.52 -8.29 -8.65
C ARG A 37 -12.05 -9.51 -7.93
N ASN A 38 -12.35 -10.59 -8.66
CA ASN A 38 -12.81 -11.85 -8.06
C ASN A 38 -11.71 -12.53 -7.21
N VAL A 39 -10.43 -12.21 -7.46
CA VAL A 39 -9.29 -12.80 -6.76
C VAL A 39 -8.54 -11.81 -5.87
N ALA A 40 -8.83 -10.53 -5.98
CA ALA A 40 -8.26 -9.50 -5.10
C ALA A 40 -8.87 -9.62 -3.69
N PRO A 41 -8.07 -9.45 -2.63
CA PRO A 41 -8.59 -9.38 -1.27
C PRO A 41 -9.58 -8.22 -1.12
N ASP A 42 -10.58 -8.41 -0.26
CA ASP A 42 -11.51 -7.37 0.18
C ASP A 42 -11.44 -7.27 1.70
N LEU A 43 -10.87 -6.18 2.18
CA LEU A 43 -10.69 -5.90 3.60
C LEU A 43 -11.76 -4.96 4.17
N ALA A 44 -12.83 -4.65 3.42
CA ALA A 44 -13.86 -3.72 3.87
C ALA A 44 -14.45 -4.11 5.24
N LYS A 45 -14.55 -5.41 5.54
CA LYS A 45 -15.05 -5.91 6.83
C LYS A 45 -14.07 -5.74 7.99
N ASP A 46 -12.78 -5.61 7.68
CA ASP A 46 -11.71 -5.48 8.67
C ASP A 46 -11.40 -4.02 8.97
N ILE A 47 -11.73 -3.10 8.05
CA ILE A 47 -11.50 -1.67 8.21
C ILE A 47 -12.62 -1.07 9.08
N VAL A 48 -12.24 -0.68 10.30
CA VAL A 48 -13.14 -0.07 11.30
C VAL A 48 -13.30 1.42 11.10
N ALA A 49 -12.24 2.08 10.61
CA ALA A 49 -12.25 3.51 10.33
C ALA A 49 -11.41 3.88 9.12
N LEU A 50 -11.93 4.82 8.34
CA LEU A 50 -11.21 5.55 7.29
C LEU A 50 -11.19 7.01 7.71
N VAL A 51 -9.99 7.56 7.86
CA VAL A 51 -9.79 8.94 8.30
C VAL A 51 -9.00 9.67 7.23
N GLU A 52 -9.67 10.61 6.56
CA GLU A 52 -8.99 11.51 5.64
C GLU A 52 -8.30 12.61 6.44
N MET A 53 -7.01 12.75 6.24
CA MET A 53 -6.15 13.71 6.92
C MET A 53 -5.89 14.91 5.99
N PRO A 54 -5.56 16.07 6.55
CA PRO A 54 -5.17 17.21 5.73
C PRO A 54 -4.00 16.89 4.80
N ASP A 55 -4.00 17.51 3.62
CA ASP A 55 -2.93 17.35 2.64
C ASP A 55 -1.61 17.87 3.25
N PRO A 56 -0.55 17.03 3.32
CA PRO A 56 0.73 17.45 3.87
C PRO A 56 1.36 18.62 3.12
N SER A 57 1.02 18.84 1.84
CA SER A 57 1.52 19.98 1.05
C SER A 57 0.99 21.34 1.54
N THR A 58 -0.07 21.34 2.35
CA THR A 58 -0.62 22.57 2.96
C THR A 58 0.21 23.07 4.13
N TYR A 59 1.14 22.27 4.63
CA TYR A 59 2.05 22.61 5.72
C TYR A 59 3.47 22.82 5.20
N GLY A 60 4.30 23.53 5.97
CA GLY A 60 5.74 23.60 5.73
C GLY A 60 6.46 22.31 6.06
N ASP A 61 7.80 22.35 6.03
CA ASP A 61 8.63 21.19 6.38
C ASP A 61 8.48 20.76 7.86
N PHE A 62 7.99 21.66 8.70
CA PHE A 62 7.79 21.47 10.14
C PHE A 62 6.45 22.08 10.59
N ILE A 63 5.81 21.43 11.55
CA ILE A 63 4.57 21.90 12.19
C ILE A 63 4.87 22.12 13.68
N ASP A 64 4.83 23.37 14.13
CA ASP A 64 5.16 23.73 15.52
C ASP A 64 4.18 23.14 16.55
N ASP A 65 2.89 23.14 16.22
CA ASP A 65 1.83 22.57 17.07
C ASP A 65 0.92 21.63 16.24
N VAL A 66 1.10 20.35 16.46
CA VAL A 66 0.32 19.30 15.77
C VAL A 66 -0.99 18.95 16.49
N GLU A 67 -1.13 19.27 17.78
CA GLU A 67 -2.26 18.80 18.60
C GLU A 67 -3.64 19.19 18.01
N PRO A 68 -3.85 20.40 17.46
CA PRO A 68 -5.11 20.75 16.82
C PRO A 68 -5.46 19.95 15.57
N LEU A 69 -4.45 19.30 14.97
CA LEU A 69 -4.58 18.53 13.73
C LEU A 69 -4.81 17.03 13.99
N LEU A 70 -4.65 16.61 15.24
CA LEU A 70 -4.79 15.20 15.59
C LEU A 70 -6.27 14.85 15.81
N PRO A 71 -6.73 13.70 15.28
CA PRO A 71 -8.05 13.16 15.62
C PRO A 71 -8.18 12.98 17.12
N GLN A 72 -9.35 13.39 17.67
CA GLN A 72 -9.62 13.24 19.09
C GLN A 72 -9.90 11.78 19.45
N ASP A 73 -10.63 11.07 18.58
CA ASP A 73 -11.03 9.69 18.81
C ASP A 73 -10.19 8.76 17.92
N ILE A 74 -9.46 7.85 18.55
CA ILE A 74 -8.69 6.79 17.88
C ILE A 74 -9.44 5.47 18.08
N PRO A 75 -9.82 4.77 17.00
CA PRO A 75 -10.52 3.50 17.13
C PRO A 75 -9.60 2.41 17.67
N LYS A 76 -10.17 1.47 18.44
CA LYS A 76 -9.43 0.28 18.91
C LYS A 76 -9.24 -0.70 17.77
N VAL A 77 -8.02 -0.77 17.25
CA VAL A 77 -7.63 -1.62 16.12
C VAL A 77 -6.30 -2.31 16.39
N ASP A 78 -6.02 -3.37 15.64
CA ASP A 78 -4.74 -4.08 15.77
C ASP A 78 -3.64 -3.39 14.97
N LEU A 79 -3.97 -2.85 13.80
CA LEU A 79 -3.02 -2.26 12.86
C LEU A 79 -3.59 -0.97 12.25
N VAL A 80 -2.72 0.02 12.12
CA VAL A 80 -3.01 1.29 11.43
C VAL A 80 -2.19 1.37 10.15
N ILE A 81 -2.83 1.78 9.06
CA ILE A 81 -2.19 2.11 7.79
C ILE A 81 -2.19 3.62 7.65
N VAL A 82 -1.03 4.22 7.41
CA VAL A 82 -0.88 5.67 7.22
C VAL A 82 -0.31 5.96 5.83
N ILE A 83 -0.99 6.81 5.07
CA ILE A 83 -0.66 7.07 3.67
C ILE A 83 -0.60 8.57 3.43
N ASN A 84 0.55 9.08 3.02
CA ASN A 84 0.76 10.50 2.74
C ASN A 84 0.39 11.41 3.93
N ILE A 85 0.79 11.04 5.12
CA ILE A 85 0.58 11.86 6.32
C ILE A 85 1.85 12.66 6.62
N HIS A 86 1.69 13.94 7.00
CA HIS A 86 2.83 14.76 7.41
C HIS A 86 3.59 14.08 8.56
N PRO A 87 4.94 13.98 8.51
CA PRO A 87 5.72 13.26 9.51
C PRO A 87 5.50 13.73 10.95
N ASP A 88 5.35 15.04 11.18
CA ASP A 88 5.12 15.59 12.52
C ASP A 88 3.74 15.21 13.05
N ILE A 89 2.70 15.23 12.20
CA ILE A 89 1.37 14.74 12.56
C ILE A 89 1.42 13.26 12.91
N LEU A 90 2.10 12.47 12.08
CA LEU A 90 2.27 11.04 12.35
C LEU A 90 3.02 10.80 13.67
N TYR A 91 4.08 11.55 13.93
CA TYR A 91 4.82 11.45 15.19
C TYR A 91 3.93 11.76 16.41
N GLY A 92 3.10 12.79 16.31
CA GLY A 92 2.11 13.15 17.34
C GLY A 92 1.01 12.10 17.54
N LEU A 93 0.65 11.34 16.49
CA LEU A 93 -0.35 10.27 16.56
C LEU A 93 0.15 9.02 17.31
N LEU A 94 1.46 8.76 17.35
CA LEU A 94 2.00 7.51 17.91
C LEU A 94 1.58 7.24 19.36
N PRO A 95 1.65 8.21 20.29
CA PRO A 95 1.16 8.00 21.65
C PRO A 95 -0.33 7.67 21.68
N LYS A 96 -1.15 8.39 20.89
CA LYS A 96 -2.60 8.16 20.82
C LYS A 96 -2.92 6.76 20.26
N PHE A 97 -2.18 6.29 19.26
CA PHE A 97 -2.30 4.91 18.74
C PHE A 97 -1.95 3.88 19.83
N LYS A 98 -0.89 4.11 20.58
CA LYS A 98 -0.51 3.24 21.70
C LYS A 98 -1.60 3.16 22.75
N ASP A 99 -2.16 4.30 23.16
CA ASP A 99 -3.22 4.37 24.17
C ASP A 99 -4.50 3.68 23.69
N ALA A 100 -4.78 3.73 22.38
CA ALA A 100 -5.89 2.99 21.77
C ALA A 100 -5.63 1.48 21.60
N GLY A 101 -4.41 0.99 21.93
CA GLY A 101 -4.07 -0.42 21.88
C GLY A 101 -3.61 -0.91 20.49
N VAL A 102 -3.20 0.00 19.60
CA VAL A 102 -2.58 -0.35 18.29
C VAL A 102 -1.27 -1.10 18.54
N LYS A 103 -1.07 -2.17 17.80
CA LYS A 103 0.10 -3.04 17.91
C LYS A 103 1.09 -2.84 16.77
N ALA A 104 0.61 -2.41 15.61
CA ALA A 104 1.43 -2.25 14.42
C ALA A 104 1.00 -1.05 13.56
N ILE A 105 1.98 -0.42 12.90
CA ILE A 105 1.77 0.70 11.98
C ILE A 105 2.50 0.41 10.67
N ILE A 106 1.79 0.56 9.56
CA ILE A 106 2.37 0.51 8.22
C ILE A 106 2.23 1.88 7.60
N GLY A 107 3.29 2.40 7.03
CA GLY A 107 3.27 3.69 6.36
C GLY A 107 3.90 3.66 4.98
N GLY A 108 3.39 4.52 4.13
CA GLY A 108 3.92 4.71 2.79
C GLY A 108 3.54 6.04 2.18
N SER A 109 4.37 6.46 1.23
CA SER A 109 4.14 7.63 0.40
C SER A 109 4.46 7.32 -1.05
N GLU A 110 3.87 8.10 -1.95
CA GLU A 110 4.18 8.03 -3.38
C GLU A 110 5.46 8.80 -3.67
N SER A 111 5.55 10.01 -3.13
CA SER A 111 6.67 10.92 -3.38
C SER A 111 7.85 10.69 -2.42
N PRO A 112 9.07 10.66 -2.97
CA PRO A 112 10.30 10.67 -2.17
C PRO A 112 10.44 11.84 -1.20
N LYS A 113 9.75 12.94 -1.42
CA LYS A 113 9.84 14.14 -0.59
C LYS A 113 8.95 14.09 0.65
N GLU A 114 7.88 13.31 0.63
CA GLU A 114 6.84 13.32 1.66
C GLU A 114 7.27 12.77 3.02
N MET A 115 8.25 11.86 3.05
CA MET A 115 8.80 11.34 4.31
C MET A 115 10.32 11.14 4.18
N PRO A 116 11.13 12.14 4.47
CA PRO A 116 12.59 12.05 4.49
C PRO A 116 13.10 10.93 5.40
N LEU A 117 14.22 10.32 5.04
CA LEU A 117 14.78 9.16 5.76
C LEU A 117 14.96 9.41 7.27
N GLY A 118 15.39 10.62 7.65
CA GLY A 118 15.58 11.00 9.05
C GLY A 118 14.26 10.96 9.83
N GLN A 119 13.21 11.59 9.30
CA GLN A 119 11.90 11.61 9.94
C GLN A 119 11.28 10.20 10.00
N ARG A 120 11.45 9.39 8.93
CA ARG A 120 11.01 7.99 8.95
C ARG A 120 11.64 7.20 10.10
N ARG A 121 12.96 7.34 10.29
CA ARG A 121 13.67 6.68 11.39
C ARG A 121 13.16 7.14 12.75
N GLN A 122 12.94 8.43 12.94
CA GLN A 122 12.38 8.96 14.19
C GLN A 122 11.00 8.37 14.51
N VAL A 123 10.13 8.25 13.50
CA VAL A 123 8.80 7.63 13.67
C VAL A 123 8.93 6.14 14.00
N GLU A 124 9.80 5.40 13.29
CA GLU A 124 10.04 3.97 13.54
C GLU A 124 10.64 3.73 14.95
N GLU A 125 11.61 4.52 15.36
CA GLU A 125 12.23 4.45 16.68
C GLU A 125 11.19 4.76 17.78
N LYS A 126 10.41 5.81 17.59
CA LYS A 126 9.35 6.17 18.55
C LYS A 126 8.27 5.09 18.66
N ALA A 127 7.85 4.50 17.55
CA ALA A 127 6.90 3.40 17.57
C ALA A 127 7.48 2.18 18.34
N ALA A 128 8.75 1.86 18.11
CA ALA A 128 9.44 0.78 18.84
C ALA A 128 9.55 1.05 20.35
N GLU A 129 9.87 2.28 20.76
CA GLU A 129 9.87 2.70 22.18
C GLU A 129 8.49 2.48 22.82
N LEU A 130 7.42 2.71 22.07
CA LEU A 130 6.05 2.49 22.50
C LEU A 130 5.62 1.02 22.42
N GLY A 131 6.49 0.12 21.97
CA GLY A 131 6.23 -1.31 21.84
C GLY A 131 5.28 -1.66 20.69
N MET A 132 5.30 -0.89 19.60
CA MET A 132 4.56 -1.15 18.38
C MET A 132 5.50 -1.58 17.25
N GLU A 133 5.05 -2.52 16.41
CA GLU A 133 5.74 -2.76 15.14
C GLU A 133 5.52 -1.56 14.21
N ALA A 134 6.54 -1.14 13.49
CA ALA A 134 6.41 -0.09 12.49
C ALA A 134 7.20 -0.44 11.23
N ALA A 135 6.60 -0.23 10.06
CA ALA A 135 7.25 -0.41 8.77
C ALA A 135 6.81 0.70 7.81
N PHE A 136 7.77 1.50 7.39
CA PHE A 136 7.56 2.57 6.43
C PHE A 136 8.38 2.31 5.18
N ALA A 137 7.71 2.26 4.04
CA ALA A 137 8.35 2.00 2.75
C ALA A 137 8.23 3.19 1.81
N LYS A 138 9.24 3.34 0.98
CA LYS A 138 9.35 4.40 0.00
C LYS A 138 10.07 3.90 -1.25
N PRO A 139 9.36 3.77 -2.35
CA PRO A 139 7.90 3.92 -2.50
C PRO A 139 7.13 2.88 -1.65
N PHE A 140 5.83 3.12 -1.44
CA PHE A 140 5.01 2.22 -0.61
C PHE A 140 5.03 0.76 -1.10
N CYS A 141 5.16 0.56 -2.41
CA CYS A 141 5.30 -0.77 -3.01
C CYS A 141 6.66 -1.45 -2.74
N ALA A 142 7.61 -0.82 -2.05
CA ALA A 142 8.82 -1.49 -1.57
C ALA A 142 8.62 -2.22 -0.23
N LEU A 143 7.44 -2.15 0.37
CA LEU A 143 7.13 -2.81 1.63
C LEU A 143 7.18 -4.33 1.47
N ALA A 144 8.04 -4.98 2.24
CA ALA A 144 8.23 -6.43 2.24
C ALA A 144 7.96 -7.02 3.64
N PRO A 145 7.53 -8.28 3.72
CA PRO A 145 7.41 -8.98 5.01
C PRO A 145 8.76 -9.05 5.73
N ASP A 146 8.76 -8.74 7.02
CA ASP A 146 9.92 -8.84 7.90
C ASP A 146 9.61 -9.87 9.00
N PRO A 147 10.41 -10.93 9.19
CA PRO A 147 10.20 -11.92 10.25
C PRO A 147 10.19 -11.33 11.67
N ASN A 148 10.88 -10.20 11.86
CA ASN A 148 10.93 -9.51 13.14
C ASN A 148 9.69 -8.64 13.42
N LYS A 149 8.77 -8.53 12.44
CA LYS A 149 7.51 -7.78 12.52
C LYS A 149 6.33 -8.68 12.16
N PRO A 150 6.01 -9.66 13.00
CA PRO A 150 5.07 -10.74 12.68
C PRO A 150 3.65 -10.25 12.38
N ILE A 151 3.17 -9.20 13.05
CA ILE A 151 1.83 -8.63 12.83
C ILE A 151 1.77 -8.02 11.43
N ILE A 152 2.78 -7.24 11.06
CA ILE A 152 2.89 -6.63 9.74
C ILE A 152 3.05 -7.71 8.67
N ALA A 153 3.91 -8.71 8.90
CA ALA A 153 4.12 -9.81 7.96
C ALA A 153 2.83 -10.60 7.70
N GLN A 154 2.06 -10.87 8.75
CA GLN A 154 0.75 -11.52 8.62
C GLN A 154 -0.22 -10.65 7.82
N PHE A 155 -0.32 -9.36 8.13
CA PHE A 155 -1.18 -8.44 7.39
C PHE A 155 -0.84 -8.41 5.89
N LEU A 156 0.44 -8.25 5.54
CA LEU A 156 0.88 -8.20 4.14
C LEU A 156 0.55 -9.49 3.38
N LYS A 157 0.60 -10.64 4.07
CA LYS A 157 0.22 -11.93 3.50
C LYS A 157 -1.29 -12.01 3.25
N GLU A 158 -2.11 -11.59 4.21
CA GLU A 158 -3.58 -11.63 4.12
C GLU A 158 -4.10 -10.60 3.11
N ALA A 159 -3.58 -9.39 3.16
CA ALA A 159 -3.95 -8.30 2.24
C ALA A 159 -3.36 -8.47 0.83
N ARG A 160 -2.36 -9.34 0.67
CA ARG A 160 -1.62 -9.54 -0.59
C ARG A 160 -1.11 -8.23 -1.20
N ILE A 161 -0.62 -7.31 -0.37
CA ILE A 161 -0.04 -6.03 -0.79
C ILE A 161 1.43 -5.91 -0.34
N GLY A 162 2.17 -5.01 -0.99
CA GLY A 162 3.57 -4.71 -0.68
C GLY A 162 4.44 -4.76 -1.93
N ASN A 163 5.64 -5.34 -1.81
CA ASN A 163 6.53 -5.55 -2.95
C ASN A 163 5.86 -6.50 -3.94
N PRO A 164 5.56 -6.04 -5.18
CA PRO A 164 4.79 -6.81 -6.15
C PRO A 164 5.45 -8.14 -6.54
N VAL A 165 4.62 -9.16 -6.64
CA VAL A 165 5.02 -10.49 -7.13
C VAL A 165 3.94 -11.00 -8.08
N ILE A 166 4.34 -11.30 -9.31
CA ILE A 166 3.48 -11.88 -10.34
C ILE A 166 4.11 -13.19 -10.81
N GLU A 167 3.32 -14.25 -10.84
CA GLU A 167 3.68 -15.51 -11.46
C GLU A 167 3.09 -15.56 -12.86
N PHE A 168 3.93 -15.77 -13.86
CA PHE A 168 3.50 -15.91 -15.24
C PHE A 168 3.52 -17.37 -15.66
N SER A 169 2.47 -17.82 -16.38
CA SER A 169 2.51 -19.04 -17.16
C SER A 169 2.85 -18.70 -18.60
N VAL A 170 3.82 -19.41 -19.16
CA VAL A 170 4.30 -19.20 -20.53
C VAL A 170 4.06 -20.46 -21.36
N GLN A 171 3.80 -20.27 -22.64
CA GLN A 171 3.68 -21.36 -23.61
C GLN A 171 4.59 -21.08 -24.80
N GLY A 172 5.35 -22.10 -25.20
CA GLY A 172 6.15 -22.06 -26.40
C GLY A 172 5.31 -21.98 -27.67
N SER A 173 5.64 -21.07 -28.57
CA SER A 173 5.06 -21.02 -29.90
C SER A 173 5.73 -22.00 -30.84
N ARG A 174 5.12 -22.23 -32.04
CA ARG A 174 5.73 -23.04 -33.10
C ARG A 174 7.04 -22.48 -33.65
N GLU A 175 7.27 -21.19 -33.41
CA GLU A 175 8.50 -20.46 -33.83
C GLU A 175 9.59 -20.46 -32.75
N GLY A 176 9.39 -21.20 -31.64
CA GLY A 176 10.35 -21.31 -30.54
C GLY A 176 10.35 -20.14 -29.57
N LYS A 177 9.36 -19.24 -29.68
CA LYS A 177 9.18 -18.11 -28.77
C LYS A 177 8.25 -18.49 -27.63
N GLU A 178 8.46 -17.89 -26.47
CA GLU A 178 7.60 -18.06 -25.31
C GLU A 178 6.62 -16.87 -25.19
N VAL A 179 5.33 -17.17 -25.05
CA VAL A 179 4.26 -16.19 -24.92
C VAL A 179 3.63 -16.30 -23.53
N ILE A 180 3.38 -15.17 -22.90
CA ILE A 180 2.72 -15.09 -21.59
C ILE A 180 1.22 -15.39 -21.76
N MET A 181 0.79 -16.56 -21.27
CA MET A 181 -0.59 -17.02 -21.41
C MET A 181 -1.44 -16.79 -20.17
N GLY A 182 -0.80 -16.61 -19.01
CA GLY A 182 -1.48 -16.34 -17.75
C GLY A 182 -0.63 -15.53 -16.81
N ALA A 183 -1.28 -14.80 -15.93
CA ALA A 183 -0.64 -14.01 -14.88
C ALA A 183 -1.43 -14.14 -13.58
N ASN A 184 -0.76 -14.59 -12.53
CA ASN A 184 -1.29 -14.68 -11.18
C ASN A 184 -0.60 -13.65 -10.29
N VAL A 185 -1.35 -12.66 -9.81
CA VAL A 185 -0.82 -11.67 -8.86
C VAL A 185 -0.79 -12.30 -7.47
N VAL A 186 0.38 -12.72 -7.03
CA VAL A 186 0.60 -13.25 -5.67
C VAL A 186 0.52 -12.13 -4.65
N ARG A 187 1.14 -11.00 -4.96
CA ARG A 187 1.13 -9.78 -4.14
C ARG A 187 1.12 -8.54 -5.02
N SER A 188 0.23 -7.63 -4.73
CA SER A 188 0.05 -6.38 -5.47
C SER A 188 0.81 -5.22 -4.81
N ALA A 189 1.19 -4.21 -5.59
CA ALA A 189 1.47 -2.89 -5.05
C ALA A 189 0.26 -2.40 -4.24
N PRO A 190 0.44 -1.62 -3.17
CA PRO A 190 -0.67 -1.14 -2.34
C PRO A 190 -1.74 -0.35 -3.10
N CYS A 191 -1.36 0.38 -4.14
CA CYS A 191 -2.28 1.12 -5.02
C CYS A 191 -3.03 0.24 -6.04
N GLY A 192 -2.71 -1.06 -6.13
CA GLY A 192 -3.38 -1.97 -7.05
C GLY A 192 -2.82 -2.00 -8.47
N SER A 193 -1.83 -1.16 -8.83
CA SER A 193 -1.29 -1.09 -10.21
C SER A 193 -0.80 -2.43 -10.76
N THR A 194 -0.35 -3.34 -9.88
CA THR A 194 0.14 -4.66 -10.28
C THR A 194 -0.92 -5.51 -11.01
N TRP A 195 -2.19 -5.37 -10.63
CA TRP A 195 -3.29 -6.05 -11.30
C TRP A 195 -3.40 -5.61 -12.77
N PHE A 196 -3.22 -4.31 -13.00
CA PHE A 196 -3.21 -3.76 -14.35
C PHE A 196 -2.01 -4.23 -15.16
N VAL A 197 -0.81 -4.12 -14.61
CA VAL A 197 0.42 -4.61 -15.26
C VAL A 197 0.27 -6.07 -15.64
N ALA A 198 -0.15 -6.92 -14.71
CA ALA A 198 -0.34 -8.35 -14.98
C ALA A 198 -1.28 -8.60 -16.17
N LYS A 199 -2.38 -7.85 -16.27
CA LYS A 199 -3.33 -7.96 -17.40
C LYS A 199 -2.71 -7.50 -18.72
N LYS A 200 -1.92 -6.43 -18.72
CA LYS A 200 -1.24 -5.90 -19.92
C LYS A 200 -0.14 -6.79 -20.44
N MET A 201 0.39 -7.68 -19.61
CA MET A 201 1.44 -8.62 -20.00
C MET A 201 0.92 -9.84 -20.79
N LEU A 202 -0.38 -10.13 -20.73
CA LEU A 202 -0.95 -11.29 -21.42
C LEU A 202 -0.83 -11.14 -22.94
N GLY A 203 -0.36 -12.20 -23.60
CA GLY A 203 -0.16 -12.27 -25.03
C GLY A 203 1.18 -11.69 -25.51
N LEU A 204 2.02 -11.17 -24.63
CA LEU A 204 3.33 -10.67 -24.98
C LEU A 204 4.37 -11.81 -25.05
N GLU A 205 5.35 -11.67 -25.93
CA GLU A 205 6.51 -12.57 -25.99
C GLU A 205 7.49 -12.21 -24.85
N THR A 206 8.08 -13.21 -24.21
CA THR A 206 8.97 -12.99 -23.05
C THR A 206 10.32 -12.39 -23.44
N ASP A 207 10.73 -12.54 -24.69
CA ASP A 207 12.00 -12.06 -25.25
C ASP A 207 11.88 -10.81 -26.13
N GLN A 208 10.67 -10.21 -26.21
CA GLN A 208 10.50 -9.01 -27.03
C GLN A 208 11.31 -7.83 -26.45
N PRO A 209 12.02 -7.07 -27.29
CA PRO A 209 12.95 -6.02 -26.86
C PRO A 209 12.33 -4.91 -26.03
N ASP A 210 11.06 -4.59 -26.28
CA ASP A 210 10.32 -3.51 -25.62
C ASP A 210 9.48 -3.97 -24.41
N LEU A 211 9.62 -5.22 -23.96
CA LEU A 211 8.87 -5.77 -22.82
C LEU A 211 9.00 -4.90 -21.57
N ARG A 212 10.22 -4.46 -21.26
CA ARG A 212 10.49 -3.62 -20.09
C ARG A 212 9.82 -2.25 -20.20
N GLU A 213 9.82 -1.65 -21.39
CA GLU A 213 9.14 -0.37 -21.66
C GLU A 213 7.64 -0.51 -21.49
N ARG A 214 7.02 -1.55 -22.05
CA ARG A 214 5.60 -1.86 -21.88
C ARG A 214 5.18 -2.06 -20.43
N ILE A 215 6.03 -2.71 -19.62
CA ILE A 215 5.80 -2.83 -18.18
C ILE A 215 5.83 -1.45 -17.51
N SER A 216 6.79 -0.61 -17.88
CA SER A 216 6.93 0.73 -17.33
C SER A 216 5.77 1.65 -17.71
N GLU A 217 5.30 1.56 -18.96
CA GLU A 217 4.13 2.32 -19.44
C GLU A 217 2.81 1.86 -18.80
N ALA A 218 2.75 0.61 -18.37
CA ALA A 218 1.59 0.05 -17.68
C ALA A 218 1.59 0.34 -16.16
N HIS A 219 2.64 0.93 -15.62
CA HIS A 219 2.75 1.29 -14.21
C HIS A 219 2.37 2.75 -14.00
#